data_e140fd64db123b58e477d5f6e1807fe8
#
_entry.id   e140fd64db123b58e477d5f6e1807fe8
#
_cell.length_a   1.000
_cell.length_b   1.000
_cell.length_c   1.000
_cell.angle_alpha   90.00
_cell.angle_beta   90.00
_cell.angle_gamma   90.00
#
_symmetry.space_group_name_H-M   'P 1'
#
loop_
_entity.id
_entity.type
_entity.pdbx_description
1 polymer ?
#
loop_
_entity_poly.entity_id
_entity_poly.type
_entity_poly.pdbx_seq_one_letter_code
_entity_poly.pdbx_strand_id
1 'polypeptide(L)'
;MRKIMFIVAMGIFSFMAIHVPSEAPFAKDASEWQYEVLSPWAEVDPIPPRGISPRVDTLAGKKIGLFVNMKRAARPIQAYVEKKLKERFPDCQTSYFDAPTQKYLAENWEKYAAWAKEMDAVITAVGD
;
A
#
# COMPACT_ATOMS: atom_id res chain seq x y z
N MET A 1 80.43 24.13 -51.88
CA MET A 1 79.72 22.87 -51.56
C MET A 1 79.13 22.95 -50.12
N ARG A 2 77.86 23.29 -50.00
CA ARG A 2 77.21 23.56 -48.69
C ARG A 2 76.57 22.28 -48.22
N LYS A 3 77.05 21.82 -47.06
CA LYS A 3 76.44 20.70 -46.37
C LYS A 3 75.16 21.18 -45.61
N ILE A 4 74.03 20.71 -46.03
CA ILE A 4 72.77 20.97 -45.37
C ILE A 4 72.65 19.93 -44.21
N MET A 5 72.67 20.44 -43.00
CA MET A 5 72.50 19.65 -41.78
C MET A 5 70.99 19.64 -41.44
N PHE A 6 70.37 18.48 -41.62
CA PHE A 6 68.98 18.30 -41.20
C PHE A 6 68.97 18.06 -39.69
N ILE A 7 68.41 19.01 -38.96
CA ILE A 7 68.11 18.85 -37.54
C ILE A 7 66.71 18.20 -37.45
N VAL A 8 66.67 16.95 -37.12
CA VAL A 8 65.43 16.26 -36.78
C VAL A 8 65.07 16.66 -35.35
N ALA A 9 64.18 17.62 -35.23
CA ALA A 9 63.60 17.94 -33.93
C ALA A 9 62.56 16.85 -33.58
N MET A 10 62.99 15.93 -32.74
CA MET A 10 62.12 14.90 -32.14
C MET A 10 61.28 15.56 -31.03
N GLY A 11 60.07 15.97 -31.40
CA GLY A 11 59.09 16.49 -30.45
C GLY A 11 58.65 15.40 -29.51
N ILE A 12 59.09 15.49 -28.28
CA ILE A 12 58.58 14.66 -27.19
C ILE A 12 57.18 15.19 -26.87
N PHE A 13 56.16 14.51 -27.42
CA PHE A 13 54.77 14.73 -27.01
C PHE A 13 54.61 14.16 -25.58
N SER A 14 54.79 15.03 -24.59
CA SER A 14 54.50 14.72 -23.22
C SER A 14 52.98 14.49 -23.08
N PHE A 15 52.57 13.22 -23.09
CA PHE A 15 51.18 12.87 -22.85
C PHE A 15 50.94 13.10 -21.35
N MET A 16 50.46 14.32 -21.06
CA MET A 16 50.02 14.67 -19.74
C MET A 16 48.72 13.88 -19.49
N ALA A 17 48.85 12.72 -18.86
CA ALA A 17 47.73 11.94 -18.38
C ALA A 17 46.96 12.84 -17.38
N ILE A 18 45.89 13.42 -17.84
CA ILE A 18 44.91 14.03 -16.96
C ILE A 18 44.33 12.90 -16.11
N HIS A 19 44.87 12.75 -14.93
CA HIS A 19 44.24 11.94 -13.88
C HIS A 19 42.94 12.66 -13.54
N VAL A 20 41.88 12.31 -14.21
CA VAL A 20 40.51 12.60 -13.72
C VAL A 20 40.35 11.66 -12.52
N PRO A 21 40.24 12.18 -11.31
CA PRO A 21 39.87 11.32 -10.20
C PRO A 21 38.51 10.70 -10.55
N SER A 22 38.50 9.39 -10.69
CA SER A 22 37.33 8.56 -10.93
C SER A 22 36.55 8.38 -9.61
N GLU A 23 36.53 9.42 -8.82
CA GLU A 23 35.60 9.45 -7.69
C GLU A 23 34.27 9.90 -8.25
N ALA A 24 33.43 8.93 -8.56
CA ALA A 24 32.02 9.21 -8.77
C ALA A 24 31.55 10.06 -7.58
N PRO A 25 30.85 11.19 -7.81
CA PRO A 25 30.47 12.12 -6.75
C PRO A 25 29.51 11.51 -5.70
N PHE A 26 29.28 10.20 -5.78
CA PHE A 26 28.41 9.44 -4.88
C PHE A 26 29.16 8.33 -4.10
N ALA A 27 30.47 8.18 -4.29
CA ALA A 27 31.27 7.33 -3.43
C ALA A 27 31.66 8.09 -2.14
N LYS A 28 30.66 8.55 -1.38
CA LYS A 28 30.87 8.78 0.03
C LYS A 28 31.20 7.45 0.67
N ASP A 29 32.17 7.50 1.55
CA ASP A 29 32.73 6.36 2.28
C ASP A 29 31.64 5.32 2.59
N ALA A 30 31.78 4.11 2.05
CA ALA A 30 30.84 3.02 2.26
C ALA A 30 30.66 2.67 3.75
N SER A 31 31.55 3.17 4.60
CA SER A 31 31.49 3.06 6.05
C SER A 31 30.43 3.99 6.69
N GLU A 32 29.95 5.02 5.97
CA GLU A 32 29.01 6.00 6.50
C GLU A 32 27.54 5.65 6.21
N TRP A 33 27.29 4.65 5.32
CA TRP A 33 25.95 4.22 4.98
C TRP A 33 25.68 2.82 5.53
N GLN A 34 25.00 2.76 6.66
CA GLN A 34 24.39 1.51 7.11
C GLN A 34 23.03 1.35 6.41
N TYR A 35 22.97 0.39 5.49
CA TYR A 35 21.72 -0.03 4.92
C TYR A 35 21.15 -1.18 5.75
N GLU A 36 20.07 -0.93 6.44
CA GLU A 36 19.28 -1.97 7.06
C GLU A 36 18.21 -2.42 6.06
N VAL A 37 18.34 -3.66 5.58
CA VAL A 37 17.27 -4.27 4.79
C VAL A 37 16.21 -4.74 5.78
N LEU A 38 15.14 -3.96 5.86
CA LEU A 38 13.99 -4.35 6.67
C LEU A 38 13.41 -5.66 6.13
N SER A 39 13.16 -6.62 7.00
CA SER A 39 12.45 -7.83 6.65
C SER A 39 11.06 -7.46 6.10
N PRO A 40 10.62 -7.98 4.93
CA PRO A 40 9.25 -7.81 4.48
C PRO A 40 8.23 -8.44 5.46
N TRP A 41 8.69 -9.33 6.29
CA TRP A 41 7.98 -9.86 7.46
C TRP A 41 8.34 -8.96 8.64
N ALA A 42 7.59 -7.88 8.84
CA ALA A 42 7.80 -7.03 10.01
C ALA A 42 7.83 -7.90 11.27
N GLU A 43 8.90 -7.79 12.06
CA GLU A 43 8.95 -8.38 13.38
C GLU A 43 7.99 -7.59 14.28
N VAL A 44 6.72 -7.95 14.18
CA VAL A 44 5.69 -7.44 15.08
C VAL A 44 5.50 -8.49 16.15
N ASP A 45 5.37 -8.06 17.38
CA ASP A 45 4.94 -8.96 18.46
C ASP A 45 3.71 -9.73 18.01
N PRO A 46 3.69 -11.06 18.09
CA PRO A 46 2.59 -11.85 17.58
C PRO A 46 1.30 -11.43 18.29
N ILE A 47 0.42 -10.78 17.55
CA ILE A 47 -0.92 -10.49 18.07
C ILE A 47 -1.61 -11.84 18.27
N PRO A 48 -2.07 -12.15 19.49
CA PRO A 48 -2.77 -13.39 19.73
C PRO A 48 -3.89 -13.58 18.71
N PRO A 49 -3.95 -14.71 17.97
CA PRO A 49 -4.99 -14.91 16.99
C PRO A 49 -6.35 -14.87 17.70
N ARG A 50 -7.14 -13.86 17.36
CA ARG A 50 -8.54 -13.83 17.79
C ARG A 50 -9.29 -14.80 16.89
N GLY A 51 -9.99 -15.74 17.46
CA GLY A 51 -10.87 -16.63 16.71
C GLY A 51 -11.90 -15.81 15.92
N ILE A 52 -12.45 -16.41 14.88
CA ILE A 52 -13.58 -15.82 14.16
C ILE A 52 -14.79 -15.69 15.09
N SER A 53 -15.56 -14.63 14.95
CA SER A 53 -16.82 -14.47 15.69
C SER A 53 -17.77 -15.64 15.42
N PRO A 54 -18.59 -16.03 16.42
CA PRO A 54 -19.63 -17.03 16.19
C PRO A 54 -20.49 -16.66 15.00
N ARG A 55 -20.84 -17.63 14.20
CA ARG A 55 -21.74 -17.41 13.05
C ARG A 55 -23.16 -17.23 13.55
N VAL A 56 -23.92 -16.36 12.87
CA VAL A 56 -25.36 -16.28 13.08
C VAL A 56 -26.05 -17.51 12.46
N ASP A 57 -26.97 -18.09 13.17
CA ASP A 57 -27.68 -19.33 12.73
C ASP A 57 -28.61 -19.07 11.54
N THR A 58 -29.23 -17.88 11.53
CA THR A 58 -30.12 -17.44 10.44
C THR A 58 -30.00 -15.95 10.23
N LEU A 59 -30.33 -15.46 9.04
CA LEU A 59 -30.43 -14.05 8.73
C LEU A 59 -31.86 -13.52 8.80
N ALA A 60 -32.86 -14.41 9.00
CA ALA A 60 -34.25 -14.01 9.14
C ALA A 60 -34.42 -13.13 10.40
N GLY A 61 -35.06 -11.99 10.26
CA GLY A 61 -35.28 -11.00 11.33
C GLY A 61 -34.02 -10.28 11.83
N LYS A 62 -32.86 -10.54 11.25
CA LYS A 62 -31.57 -9.96 11.64
C LYS A 62 -31.33 -8.60 11.01
N LYS A 63 -30.55 -7.77 11.71
CA LYS A 63 -30.11 -6.47 11.23
C LYS A 63 -28.70 -6.59 10.61
N ILE A 64 -28.63 -6.47 9.29
CA ILE A 64 -27.42 -6.67 8.51
C ILE A 64 -26.83 -5.33 8.09
N GLY A 65 -25.60 -5.06 8.52
CA GLY A 65 -24.84 -3.90 8.08
C GLY A 65 -24.23 -4.10 6.70
N LEU A 66 -24.37 -3.12 5.84
CA LEU A 66 -23.77 -3.10 4.51
C LEU A 66 -22.73 -1.98 4.47
N PHE A 67 -21.47 -2.35 4.71
CA PHE A 67 -20.37 -1.39 4.69
C PHE A 67 -19.90 -1.15 3.26
N VAL A 68 -19.91 0.10 2.84
CA VAL A 68 -19.48 0.56 1.52
C VAL A 68 -18.18 1.34 1.67
N ASN A 69 -17.09 0.80 1.17
CA ASN A 69 -15.81 1.51 1.17
C ASN A 69 -15.70 2.46 -0.05
N MET A 70 -14.55 3.13 -0.18
CA MET A 70 -14.26 4.12 -1.23
C MET A 70 -14.21 3.58 -2.67
N LYS A 71 -14.29 2.28 -2.87
CA LYS A 71 -14.19 1.68 -4.21
C LYS A 71 -15.49 1.87 -5.00
N ARG A 72 -15.35 2.25 -6.28
CA ARG A 72 -16.52 2.55 -7.15
C ARG A 72 -17.51 1.38 -7.26
N ALA A 73 -17.00 0.14 -7.19
CA ALA A 73 -17.82 -1.06 -7.26
C ALA A 73 -18.56 -1.37 -5.95
N ALA A 74 -18.16 -0.82 -4.81
CA ALA A 74 -18.68 -1.20 -3.51
C ALA A 74 -20.19 -0.95 -3.39
N ARG A 75 -20.66 0.25 -3.76
CA ARG A 75 -22.08 0.61 -3.65
C ARG A 75 -22.99 -0.26 -4.52
N PRO A 76 -22.74 -0.45 -5.83
CA PRO A 76 -23.56 -1.32 -6.66
C PRO A 76 -23.55 -2.78 -6.22
N ILE A 77 -22.40 -3.28 -5.74
CA ILE A 77 -22.29 -4.64 -5.19
C ILE A 77 -23.18 -4.77 -3.95
N GLN A 78 -23.07 -3.85 -2.99
CA GLN A 78 -23.89 -3.90 -1.77
C GLN A 78 -25.38 -3.76 -2.07
N ALA A 79 -25.77 -2.95 -3.06
CA ALA A 79 -27.17 -2.85 -3.49
C ALA A 79 -27.69 -4.17 -4.05
N TYR A 80 -26.87 -4.89 -4.81
CA TYR A 80 -27.24 -6.21 -5.30
C TYR A 80 -27.33 -7.24 -4.18
N VAL A 81 -26.38 -7.20 -3.24
CA VAL A 81 -26.39 -8.07 -2.04
C VAL A 81 -27.65 -7.82 -1.22
N GLU A 82 -28.02 -6.55 -0.96
CA GLU A 82 -29.27 -6.20 -0.28
C GLU A 82 -30.49 -6.80 -0.96
N LYS A 83 -30.58 -6.63 -2.28
CA LYS A 83 -31.66 -7.22 -3.08
C LYS A 83 -31.76 -8.72 -2.85
N LYS A 84 -30.61 -9.43 -2.93
CA LYS A 84 -30.58 -10.88 -2.74
C LYS A 84 -30.90 -11.33 -1.31
N LEU A 85 -30.47 -10.54 -0.32
CA LEU A 85 -30.83 -10.77 1.08
C LEU A 85 -32.34 -10.69 1.29
N LYS A 86 -32.97 -9.64 0.79
CA LYS A 86 -34.41 -9.43 0.93
C LYS A 86 -35.26 -10.44 0.14
N GLU A 87 -34.76 -10.90 -1.02
CA GLU A 87 -35.41 -11.98 -1.77
C GLU A 87 -35.44 -13.31 -0.97
N ARG A 88 -34.34 -13.59 -0.23
CA ARG A 88 -34.22 -14.85 0.50
C ARG A 88 -34.70 -14.77 1.95
N PHE A 89 -34.56 -13.60 2.57
CA PHE A 89 -34.94 -13.31 3.95
C PHE A 89 -35.72 -12.00 4.01
N PRO A 90 -37.04 -12.03 3.69
CA PRO A 90 -37.87 -10.80 3.61
C PRO A 90 -37.87 -9.97 4.90
N ASP A 91 -37.78 -10.63 6.06
CA ASP A 91 -37.79 -10.00 7.37
C ASP A 91 -36.45 -9.42 7.79
N CYS A 92 -35.40 -9.62 6.99
CA CYS A 92 -34.07 -9.08 7.23
C CYS A 92 -34.08 -7.55 7.10
N GLN A 93 -33.52 -6.86 8.07
CA GLN A 93 -33.31 -5.43 8.03
C GLN A 93 -31.90 -5.12 7.52
N THR A 94 -31.75 -4.09 6.71
CA THR A 94 -30.47 -3.67 6.17
C THR A 94 -30.16 -2.23 6.58
N SER A 95 -28.90 -1.95 6.88
CA SER A 95 -28.42 -0.62 7.22
C SER A 95 -27.07 -0.37 6.52
N TYR A 96 -26.92 0.78 5.88
CA TYR A 96 -25.69 1.14 5.19
C TYR A 96 -24.79 2.00 6.05
N PHE A 97 -23.49 1.80 5.89
CA PHE A 97 -22.47 2.74 6.31
C PHE A 97 -21.53 3.03 5.12
N ASP A 98 -21.57 4.25 4.64
CA ASP A 98 -20.74 4.70 3.52
C ASP A 98 -19.46 5.37 4.03
N ALA A 99 -18.29 4.84 3.65
CA ALA A 99 -16.98 5.39 3.95
C ALA A 99 -16.29 5.83 2.65
N PRO A 100 -16.53 7.05 2.15
CA PRO A 100 -16.07 7.50 0.84
C PRO A 100 -14.55 7.66 0.75
N THR A 101 -13.85 7.78 1.88
CA THR A 101 -12.39 7.84 1.96
C THR A 101 -11.90 7.18 3.25
N GLN A 102 -10.61 6.76 3.26
CA GLN A 102 -9.97 6.28 4.50
C GLN A 102 -9.94 7.37 5.57
N LYS A 103 -9.67 8.61 5.17
CA LYS A 103 -9.69 9.77 6.07
C LYS A 103 -11.07 9.92 6.74
N TYR A 104 -12.14 9.85 5.95
CA TYR A 104 -13.52 9.91 6.49
C TYR A 104 -13.76 8.80 7.53
N LEU A 105 -13.34 7.57 7.24
CA LEU A 105 -13.50 6.46 8.18
C LEU A 105 -12.71 6.70 9.47
N ALA A 106 -11.46 7.17 9.38
CA ALA A 106 -10.64 7.48 10.54
C ALA A 106 -11.25 8.59 11.42
N GLU A 107 -11.73 9.68 10.79
CA GLU A 107 -12.37 10.79 11.49
C GLU A 107 -13.74 10.44 12.08
N ASN A 108 -14.42 9.42 11.56
CA ASN A 108 -15.75 8.99 11.99
C ASN A 108 -15.73 7.56 12.58
N TRP A 109 -14.60 7.13 13.10
CA TRP A 109 -14.45 5.79 13.66
C TRP A 109 -15.47 5.46 14.76
N GLU A 110 -15.75 6.41 15.64
CA GLU A 110 -16.74 6.22 16.71
C GLU A 110 -18.14 5.99 16.15
N LYS A 111 -18.52 6.72 15.10
CA LYS A 111 -19.83 6.53 14.42
C LYS A 111 -19.89 5.15 13.75
N TYR A 112 -18.79 4.74 13.10
CA TYR A 112 -18.71 3.40 12.53
C TYR A 112 -18.83 2.32 13.60
N ALA A 113 -18.10 2.45 14.70
CA ALA A 113 -18.13 1.49 15.80
C ALA A 113 -19.51 1.42 16.47
N ALA A 114 -20.18 2.55 16.64
CA ALA A 114 -21.54 2.59 17.17
C ALA A 114 -22.52 1.90 16.22
N TRP A 115 -22.47 2.24 14.92
CA TRP A 115 -23.27 1.58 13.90
C TRP A 115 -23.01 0.06 13.85
N ALA A 116 -21.74 -0.38 13.83
CA ALA A 116 -21.42 -1.79 13.78
C ALA A 116 -21.94 -2.59 14.98
N LYS A 117 -21.96 -1.99 16.18
CA LYS A 117 -22.49 -2.63 17.40
C LYS A 117 -24.00 -2.87 17.35
N GLU A 118 -24.72 -2.13 16.53
CA GLU A 118 -26.17 -2.31 16.36
C GLU A 118 -26.51 -3.42 15.37
N MET A 119 -25.53 -3.96 14.64
CA MET A 119 -25.73 -4.97 13.61
C MET A 119 -25.47 -6.38 14.16
N ASP A 120 -26.31 -7.33 13.77
CA ASP A 120 -26.08 -8.75 14.04
C ASP A 120 -24.95 -9.33 13.19
N ALA A 121 -24.76 -8.80 11.98
CA ALA A 121 -23.66 -9.12 11.08
C ALA A 121 -23.37 -7.96 10.13
N VAL A 122 -22.14 -7.87 9.62
CA VAL A 122 -21.74 -6.83 8.66
C VAL A 122 -21.14 -7.50 7.42
N ILE A 123 -21.59 -7.06 6.24
CA ILE A 123 -21.02 -7.42 4.96
C ILE A 123 -20.22 -6.23 4.45
N THR A 124 -18.94 -6.45 4.22
CA THR A 124 -18.04 -5.40 3.71
C THR A 124 -17.81 -5.57 2.20
N ALA A 125 -17.76 -4.51 1.46
CA ALA A 125 -17.34 -4.46 0.07
C ALA A 125 -16.49 -3.20 -0.19
N VAL A 126 -15.43 -3.32 -0.94
CA VAL A 126 -14.82 -4.45 -1.65
C VAL A 126 -13.40 -4.60 -1.14
N GLY A 127 -12.93 -5.84 -0.89
CA GLY A 127 -11.51 -6.09 -0.64
C GLY A 127 -10.68 -5.94 -1.93
N ASP A 128 -9.40 -5.59 -1.82
CA ASP A 128 -8.37 -5.59 -2.88
C ASP A 128 -7.10 -6.25 -2.40
#